data_02be5d6c694c0dae860cc271408d6df4
#
_entry.id   02be5d6c694c0dae860cc271408d6df4
#
_cell.length_a   1.000
_cell.length_b   1.000
_cell.length_c   1.000
_cell.angle_alpha   90.00
_cell.angle_beta   90.00
_cell.angle_gamma   90.00
#
_symmetry.space_group_name_H-M   'P 1'
#
loop_
_entity.id
_entity.type
_entity.pdbx_description
1 polymer ?
#
loop_
_entity_poly.entity_id
_entity_poly.type
_entity_poly.pdbx_seq_one_letter_code
_entity_poly.pdbx_strand_id
1 'polypeptide(L)'
;MALLLVVGFLVVASMTFTALALTLGDPFYARIWAETEQMLGGDVPDSGPGFWRSAADGLVLAGTGLLLGVGVLVLGLLPVVGTVVGLVLGVVVSGRLLAAELVSRALEARGLDRAARAEVLGRDRGAVLGFGVVTQLCFLVPLGAVAVMPAAVAGATMLARDLLHLPP
;
A
#
# COMPACT_ATOMS: atom_id res chain seq x y z
N MET A 1 -11.62 -24.75 -25.09
CA MET A 1 -10.15 -24.79 -25.08
C MET A 1 -9.51 -23.42 -25.37
N ALA A 2 -9.90 -22.73 -26.45
CA ALA A 2 -9.37 -21.40 -26.79
C ALA A 2 -9.54 -20.36 -25.66
N LEU A 3 -10.71 -20.31 -25.00
CA LEU A 3 -10.95 -19.37 -23.89
C LEU A 3 -10.01 -19.61 -22.71
N LEU A 4 -9.76 -20.87 -22.34
CA LEU A 4 -8.82 -21.20 -21.25
C LEU A 4 -7.38 -20.79 -21.60
N LEU A 5 -6.96 -20.93 -22.86
CA LEU A 5 -5.64 -20.50 -23.32
C LEU A 5 -5.51 -18.97 -23.26
N VAL A 6 -6.55 -18.24 -23.70
CA VAL A 6 -6.57 -16.76 -23.62
C VAL A 6 -6.53 -16.28 -22.18
N VAL A 7 -7.35 -16.86 -21.31
CA VAL A 7 -7.35 -16.49 -19.88
C VAL A 7 -6.00 -16.82 -19.24
N GLY A 8 -5.45 -18.01 -19.49
CA GLY A 8 -4.14 -18.41 -19.00
C GLY A 8 -3.02 -17.46 -19.47
N PHE A 9 -3.03 -17.09 -20.75
CA PHE A 9 -2.09 -16.13 -21.30
C PHE A 9 -2.20 -14.74 -20.64
N LEU A 10 -3.43 -14.25 -20.46
CA LEU A 10 -3.65 -12.94 -19.80
C LEU A 10 -3.19 -12.94 -18.35
N VAL A 11 -3.41 -14.04 -17.61
CA VAL A 11 -2.94 -14.19 -16.23
C VAL A 11 -1.40 -14.17 -16.18
N VAL A 12 -0.75 -14.98 -17.03
CA VAL A 12 0.73 -15.02 -17.08
C VAL A 12 1.30 -13.67 -17.51
N ALA A 13 0.73 -13.04 -18.52
CA ALA A 13 1.17 -11.73 -18.98
C ALA A 13 1.02 -10.65 -17.89
N SER A 14 -0.11 -10.66 -17.17
CA SER A 14 -0.36 -9.74 -16.05
C SER A 14 0.62 -9.97 -14.91
N MET A 15 0.88 -11.23 -14.52
CA MET A 15 1.84 -11.55 -13.47
C MET A 15 3.27 -11.17 -13.85
N THR A 16 3.67 -11.43 -15.11
CA THR A 16 5.00 -11.06 -15.61
C THR A 16 5.16 -9.55 -15.66
N PHE A 17 4.14 -8.82 -16.15
CA PHE A 17 4.15 -7.36 -16.16
C PHE A 17 4.26 -6.78 -14.75
N THR A 18 3.48 -7.31 -13.81
CA THR A 18 3.51 -6.87 -12.40
C THR A 18 4.89 -7.13 -11.78
N ALA A 19 5.46 -8.31 -12.00
CA ALA A 19 6.79 -8.63 -11.48
C ALA A 19 7.87 -7.69 -12.06
N LEU A 20 7.84 -7.41 -13.36
CA LEU A 20 8.76 -6.47 -14.01
C LEU A 20 8.57 -5.04 -13.49
N ALA A 21 7.33 -4.59 -13.36
CA ALA A 21 7.01 -3.26 -12.86
C ALA A 21 7.51 -3.05 -11.43
N LEU A 22 7.35 -4.04 -10.56
CA LEU A 22 7.85 -4.00 -9.19
C LEU A 22 9.39 -4.02 -9.17
N THR A 23 10.02 -4.92 -9.91
CA THR A 23 11.49 -5.03 -9.94
C THR A 23 12.16 -3.75 -10.45
N LEU A 24 11.56 -3.08 -11.44
CA LEU A 24 12.07 -1.82 -11.96
C LEU A 24 11.70 -0.62 -11.07
N GLY A 25 10.53 -0.64 -10.46
CA GLY A 25 10.02 0.45 -9.63
C GLY A 25 10.69 0.52 -8.25
N ASP A 26 10.93 -0.62 -7.61
CA ASP A 26 11.46 -0.69 -6.25
C ASP A 26 12.74 0.12 -6.02
N PRO A 27 13.79 0.09 -6.89
CA PRO A 27 14.99 0.87 -6.66
C PRO A 27 14.75 2.39 -6.75
N PHE A 28 13.77 2.84 -7.54
CA PHE A 28 13.41 4.26 -7.60
C PHE A 28 12.71 4.70 -6.32
N TYR A 29 11.76 3.92 -5.83
CA TYR A 29 11.04 4.22 -4.60
C TYR A 29 11.93 4.13 -3.37
N ALA A 30 12.88 3.19 -3.35
CA ALA A 30 13.89 3.11 -2.29
C ALA A 30 14.77 4.37 -2.24
N ARG A 31 15.16 4.93 -3.38
CA ARG A 31 15.90 6.20 -3.44
C ARG A 31 15.09 7.38 -2.93
N ILE A 32 13.83 7.51 -3.38
CA ILE A 32 12.93 8.58 -2.92
C ILE A 32 12.77 8.52 -1.40
N TRP A 33 12.58 7.31 -0.86
CA TRP A 33 12.50 7.11 0.57
C TRP A 33 13.79 7.53 1.28
N ALA A 34 14.96 7.09 0.81
CA ALA A 34 16.24 7.39 1.41
C ALA A 34 16.57 8.90 1.38
N GLU A 35 16.33 9.57 0.25
CA GLU A 35 16.51 11.02 0.13
C GLU A 35 15.55 11.78 1.05
N THR A 36 14.30 11.33 1.18
CA THR A 36 13.33 11.94 2.11
C THR A 36 13.80 11.83 3.55
N GLU A 37 14.34 10.66 3.96
CA GLU A 37 14.92 10.49 5.30
C GLU A 37 16.08 11.44 5.56
N GLN A 38 17.00 11.58 4.60
CA GLN A 38 18.14 12.50 4.71
C GLN A 38 17.68 13.95 4.81
N MET A 39 16.69 14.39 4.02
CA MET A 39 16.14 15.75 4.07
C MET A 39 15.48 16.04 5.43
N LEU A 40 14.94 15.02 6.09
CA LEU A 40 14.34 15.14 7.42
C LEU A 40 15.37 15.02 8.56
N GLY A 41 16.69 14.99 8.24
CA GLY A 41 17.80 14.97 9.21
C GLY A 41 17.93 13.64 9.96
N GLY A 42 17.45 12.53 9.40
CA GLY A 42 17.62 11.18 9.94
C GLY A 42 18.68 10.38 9.18
N ASP A 43 19.31 9.42 9.85
CA ASP A 43 20.12 8.41 9.19
C ASP A 43 19.19 7.46 8.43
N VAL A 44 19.63 7.02 7.24
CA VAL A 44 18.90 6.01 6.45
C VAL A 44 19.06 4.67 7.16
N PRO A 45 17.99 4.06 7.69
CA PRO A 45 18.11 2.78 8.39
C PRO A 45 18.47 1.65 7.42
N ASP A 46 19.51 0.90 7.72
CA ASP A 46 20.01 -0.23 6.90
C ASP A 46 19.34 -1.57 7.23
N SER A 47 18.54 -1.63 8.28
CA SER A 47 17.98 -2.88 8.79
C SER A 47 16.55 -3.09 8.30
N GLY A 48 16.38 -3.60 7.08
CA GLY A 48 15.10 -4.13 6.62
C GLY A 48 14.85 -5.57 7.13
N PRO A 49 13.59 -5.99 7.28
CA PRO A 49 13.28 -7.40 7.54
C PRO A 49 13.77 -8.25 6.39
N GLY A 50 14.32 -9.43 6.68
CA GLY A 50 14.82 -10.34 5.65
C GLY A 50 13.71 -10.73 4.66
N PHE A 51 14.11 -11.11 3.44
CA PHE A 51 13.23 -11.45 2.32
C PHE A 51 12.02 -12.32 2.71
N TRP A 52 12.22 -13.36 3.49
CA TRP A 52 11.14 -14.27 3.89
C TRP A 52 10.08 -13.62 4.78
N ARG A 53 10.51 -12.69 5.62
CA ARG A 53 9.59 -11.95 6.50
C ARG A 53 8.76 -10.96 5.68
N SER A 54 9.39 -10.23 4.77
CA SER A 54 8.69 -9.31 3.85
C SER A 54 7.71 -10.05 2.94
N ALA A 55 8.07 -11.24 2.44
CA ALA A 55 7.19 -12.09 1.64
C ALA A 55 5.96 -12.58 2.45
N ALA A 56 6.17 -13.00 3.70
CA ALA A 56 5.07 -13.42 4.57
C ALA A 56 4.12 -12.25 4.89
N ASP A 57 4.65 -11.08 5.18
CA ASP A 57 3.86 -9.87 5.45
C ASP A 57 3.05 -9.44 4.22
N GLY A 58 3.67 -9.49 3.03
CA GLY A 58 2.99 -9.24 1.76
C GLY A 58 1.84 -10.22 1.49
N LEU A 59 2.04 -11.52 1.79
CA LEU A 59 1.00 -12.53 1.61
C LEU A 59 -0.19 -12.29 2.54
N VAL A 60 0.07 -11.91 3.80
CA VAL A 60 -1.02 -11.59 4.74
C VAL A 60 -1.76 -10.32 4.32
N LEU A 61 -1.03 -9.30 3.83
CA LEU A 61 -1.67 -8.08 3.32
C LEU A 61 -2.55 -8.41 2.11
N ALA A 62 -2.04 -9.20 1.16
CA ALA A 62 -2.81 -9.66 0.00
C ALA A 62 -4.05 -10.45 0.40
N GLY A 63 -3.93 -11.38 1.36
CA GLY A 63 -5.05 -12.14 1.90
C GLY A 63 -6.11 -11.25 2.57
N THR A 64 -5.66 -10.30 3.37
CA THR A 64 -6.56 -9.31 4.00
C THR A 64 -7.26 -8.45 2.96
N GLY A 65 -6.52 -7.97 1.96
CA GLY A 65 -7.08 -7.20 0.84
C GLY A 65 -8.11 -7.99 0.04
N LEU A 66 -7.85 -9.26 -0.22
CA LEU A 66 -8.79 -10.15 -0.92
C LEU A 66 -10.09 -10.33 -0.12
N LEU A 67 -9.99 -10.64 1.18
CA LEU A 67 -11.16 -10.82 2.05
C LEU A 67 -12.02 -9.55 2.12
N LEU A 68 -11.39 -8.39 2.33
CA LEU A 68 -12.09 -7.11 2.36
C LEU A 68 -12.68 -6.76 0.99
N GLY A 69 -11.96 -7.03 -0.10
CA GLY A 69 -12.44 -6.83 -1.46
C GLY A 69 -13.66 -7.67 -1.80
N VAL A 70 -13.67 -8.96 -1.41
CA VAL A 70 -14.86 -9.83 -1.55
C VAL A 70 -16.02 -9.29 -0.72
N GLY A 71 -15.78 -8.84 0.51
CA GLY A 71 -16.82 -8.22 1.35
C GLY A 71 -17.46 -7.00 0.69
N VAL A 72 -16.63 -6.08 0.16
CA VAL A 72 -17.10 -4.89 -0.57
C VAL A 72 -17.85 -5.27 -1.85
N LEU A 73 -17.38 -6.29 -2.58
CA LEU A 73 -18.05 -6.79 -3.78
C LEU A 73 -19.44 -7.34 -3.46
N VAL A 74 -19.57 -8.15 -2.41
CA VAL A 74 -20.85 -8.71 -1.97
C VAL A 74 -21.84 -7.61 -1.58
N LEU A 75 -21.35 -6.59 -0.84
CA LEU A 75 -22.18 -5.41 -0.52
C LEU A 75 -22.58 -4.62 -1.77
N GLY A 76 -21.67 -4.51 -2.74
CA GLY A 76 -21.93 -3.82 -4.01
C GLY A 76 -22.98 -4.51 -4.92
N LEU A 77 -23.25 -5.82 -4.70
CA LEU A 77 -24.31 -6.54 -5.42
C LEU A 77 -25.73 -6.14 -4.99
N LEU A 78 -25.88 -5.43 -3.87
CA LEU A 78 -27.20 -4.91 -3.45
C LEU A 78 -27.59 -3.75 -4.37
N PRO A 79 -28.78 -3.81 -5.04
CA PRO A 79 -29.15 -2.79 -6.01
C PRO A 79 -29.33 -1.40 -5.37
N VAL A 80 -28.87 -0.38 -6.09
CA VAL A 80 -28.94 1.06 -5.78
C VAL A 80 -28.15 1.50 -4.53
N VAL A 81 -28.48 1.02 -3.34
CA VAL A 81 -27.78 1.40 -2.09
C VAL A 81 -26.39 0.74 -2.02
N GLY A 82 -26.30 -0.53 -2.43
CA GLY A 82 -25.05 -1.30 -2.40
C GLY A 82 -23.98 -0.70 -3.32
N THR A 83 -24.35 -0.12 -4.46
CA THR A 83 -23.38 0.48 -5.39
C THR A 83 -22.68 1.69 -4.77
N VAL A 84 -23.42 2.62 -4.19
CA VAL A 84 -22.86 3.83 -3.58
C VAL A 84 -22.05 3.48 -2.31
N VAL A 85 -22.65 2.68 -1.43
CA VAL A 85 -21.99 2.22 -0.19
C VAL A 85 -20.74 1.38 -0.52
N GLY A 86 -20.84 0.48 -1.50
CA GLY A 86 -19.73 -0.35 -1.96
C GLY A 86 -18.58 0.48 -2.53
N LEU A 87 -18.87 1.54 -3.29
CA LEU A 87 -17.87 2.44 -3.85
C LEU A 87 -17.16 3.24 -2.75
N VAL A 88 -17.89 3.82 -1.81
CA VAL A 88 -17.33 4.57 -0.69
C VAL A 88 -16.49 3.66 0.20
N LEU A 89 -17.02 2.51 0.61
CA LEU A 89 -16.29 1.52 1.40
C LEU A 89 -15.08 0.99 0.65
N GLY A 90 -15.18 0.76 -0.65
CA GLY A 90 -14.08 0.34 -1.51
C GLY A 90 -12.92 1.34 -1.47
N VAL A 91 -13.21 2.62 -1.64
CA VAL A 91 -12.17 3.68 -1.57
C VAL A 91 -11.56 3.77 -0.17
N VAL A 92 -12.37 3.71 0.88
CA VAL A 92 -11.90 3.79 2.27
C VAL A 92 -11.03 2.59 2.62
N VAL A 93 -11.48 1.38 2.31
CA VAL A 93 -10.74 0.13 2.59
C VAL A 93 -9.45 0.08 1.77
N SER A 94 -9.52 0.33 0.46
CA SER A 94 -8.34 0.33 -0.41
C SER A 94 -7.35 1.42 -0.01
N GLY A 95 -7.83 2.63 0.32
CA GLY A 95 -6.99 3.72 0.81
C GLY A 95 -6.30 3.35 2.13
N ARG A 96 -7.02 2.73 3.07
CA ARG A 96 -6.43 2.27 4.35
C ARG A 96 -5.33 1.22 4.14
N LEU A 97 -5.55 0.28 3.22
CA LEU A 97 -4.55 -0.74 2.87
C LEU A 97 -3.34 -0.12 2.16
N LEU A 98 -3.57 0.79 1.22
CA LEU A 98 -2.53 1.50 0.50
C LEU A 98 -1.66 2.33 1.46
N ALA A 99 -2.26 3.06 2.39
CA ALA A 99 -1.52 3.81 3.41
C ALA A 99 -0.69 2.88 4.29
N ALA A 100 -1.27 1.77 4.74
CA ALA A 100 -0.57 0.78 5.55
C ALA A 100 0.64 0.21 4.81
N GLU A 101 0.52 -0.09 3.52
CA GLU A 101 1.62 -0.58 2.69
C GLU A 101 2.74 0.46 2.55
N LEU A 102 2.38 1.68 2.13
CA LEU A 102 3.36 2.74 1.90
C LEU A 102 4.11 3.14 3.17
N VAL A 103 3.40 3.31 4.29
CA VAL A 103 3.99 3.69 5.59
C VAL A 103 4.80 2.52 6.17
N SER A 104 4.34 1.28 6.00
CA SER A 104 5.05 0.10 6.50
C SER A 104 6.45 -0.04 5.92
N ARG A 105 6.70 0.34 4.68
CA ARG A 105 8.05 0.29 4.08
C ARG A 105 9.06 1.13 4.86
N ALA A 106 8.67 2.35 5.26
CA ALA A 106 9.53 3.22 6.06
C ALA A 106 9.74 2.69 7.50
N LEU A 107 8.74 2.01 8.07
CA LEU A 107 8.82 1.39 9.39
C LEU A 107 9.63 0.08 9.36
N GLU A 108 9.51 -0.71 8.30
CA GLU A 108 10.28 -1.94 8.06
C GLU A 108 11.78 -1.68 7.99
N ALA A 109 12.17 -0.64 7.27
CA ALA A 109 13.56 -0.23 7.17
C ALA A 109 14.17 0.10 8.54
N ARG A 110 13.36 0.51 9.52
CA ARG A 110 13.76 0.73 10.90
C ARG A 110 13.74 -0.53 11.77
N GLY A 111 13.53 -1.71 11.17
CA GLY A 111 13.54 -2.99 11.86
C GLY A 111 12.27 -3.30 12.66
N LEU A 112 11.18 -2.50 12.53
CA LEU A 112 9.93 -2.76 13.21
C LEU A 112 9.28 -4.03 12.64
N ASP A 113 8.89 -4.93 13.52
CA ASP A 113 8.11 -6.09 13.14
C ASP A 113 6.65 -5.72 12.85
N ARG A 114 5.88 -6.68 12.37
CA ARG A 114 4.49 -6.46 11.96
C ARG A 114 3.61 -5.96 13.11
N ALA A 115 3.80 -6.48 14.32
CA ALA A 115 3.00 -6.08 15.48
C ALA A 115 3.30 -4.63 15.87
N ALA A 116 4.58 -4.26 15.93
CA ALA A 116 5.02 -2.89 16.20
C ALA A 116 4.53 -1.90 15.12
N ARG A 117 4.56 -2.29 13.83
CA ARG A 117 4.03 -1.46 12.75
C ARG A 117 2.53 -1.23 12.89
N ALA A 118 1.76 -2.28 13.22
CA ALA A 118 0.32 -2.16 13.43
C ALA A 118 -0.01 -1.22 14.61
N GLU A 119 0.78 -1.25 15.68
CA GLU A 119 0.67 -0.35 16.81
C GLU A 119 0.93 1.10 16.41
N VAL A 120 2.04 1.36 15.71
CA VAL A 120 2.40 2.71 15.23
C VAL A 120 1.31 3.27 14.31
N LEU A 121 0.82 2.47 13.34
CA LEU A 121 -0.29 2.85 12.46
C LEU A 121 -1.62 3.07 13.22
N GLY A 122 -1.74 2.55 14.42
CA GLY A 122 -2.89 2.72 15.31
C GLY A 122 -2.89 4.04 16.08
N ARG A 123 -1.73 4.72 16.21
CA ARG A 123 -1.58 5.96 17.01
C ARG A 123 -2.37 7.14 16.46
N ASP A 124 -2.38 7.30 15.14
CA ASP A 124 -3.25 8.26 14.46
C ASP A 124 -3.93 7.62 13.26
N ARG A 125 -5.05 6.96 13.53
CA ARG A 125 -5.87 6.30 12.49
C ARG A 125 -6.46 7.32 11.51
N GLY A 126 -6.72 8.54 11.96
CA GLY A 126 -7.28 9.61 11.13
C GLY A 126 -6.30 10.07 10.06
N ALA A 127 -5.07 10.38 10.47
CA ALA A 127 -4.00 10.78 9.54
C ALA A 127 -3.68 9.67 8.53
N VAL A 128 -3.54 8.43 9.01
CA VAL A 128 -3.28 7.25 8.15
C VAL A 128 -4.41 7.03 7.15
N LEU A 129 -5.68 7.11 7.58
CA LEU A 129 -6.83 6.94 6.70
C LEU A 129 -6.95 8.09 5.70
N GLY A 130 -6.80 9.33 6.17
CA GLY A 130 -6.85 10.51 5.31
C GLY A 130 -5.79 10.49 4.22
N PHE A 131 -4.54 10.20 4.59
CA PHE A 131 -3.45 10.01 3.63
C PHE A 131 -3.78 8.92 2.60
N GLY A 132 -4.27 7.77 3.04
CA GLY A 132 -4.60 6.65 2.17
C GLY A 132 -5.76 6.95 1.22
N VAL A 133 -6.84 7.57 1.71
CA VAL A 133 -8.00 7.92 0.88
C VAL A 133 -7.62 8.95 -0.18
N VAL A 134 -6.88 10.00 0.18
CA VAL A 134 -6.43 11.01 -0.79
C VAL A 134 -5.53 10.38 -1.86
N THR A 135 -4.56 9.57 -1.45
CA THR A 135 -3.67 8.86 -2.40
C THR A 135 -4.46 7.92 -3.30
N GLN A 136 -5.42 7.18 -2.74
CA GLN A 136 -6.29 6.28 -3.50
C GLN A 136 -7.14 7.04 -4.53
N LEU A 137 -7.70 8.18 -4.17
CA LEU A 137 -8.46 9.02 -5.10
C LEU A 137 -7.59 9.53 -6.25
N CYS A 138 -6.36 9.94 -5.95
CA CYS A 138 -5.39 10.33 -6.99
C CYS A 138 -5.06 9.16 -7.93
N PHE A 139 -5.01 7.93 -7.41
CA PHE A 139 -4.74 6.74 -8.23
C PHE A 139 -5.90 6.32 -9.13
N LEU A 140 -7.13 6.75 -8.83
CA LEU A 140 -8.30 6.53 -9.70
C LEU A 140 -8.24 7.39 -10.98
N VAL A 141 -7.47 8.47 -10.98
CA VAL A 141 -7.25 9.27 -12.19
C VAL A 141 -6.33 8.50 -13.15
N PRO A 142 -6.62 8.42 -14.46
CA PRO A 142 -5.72 7.80 -15.43
C PRO A 142 -4.31 8.36 -15.33
N LEU A 143 -3.30 7.49 -15.24
CA LEU A 143 -1.89 7.84 -15.00
C LEU A 143 -1.60 8.49 -13.63
N GLY A 144 -2.60 8.71 -12.79
CA GLY A 144 -2.44 9.31 -11.47
C GLY A 144 -1.47 8.53 -10.58
N ALA A 145 -1.53 7.21 -10.62
CA ALA A 145 -0.59 6.36 -9.88
C ALA A 145 0.88 6.65 -10.28
N VAL A 146 1.17 6.81 -11.57
CA VAL A 146 2.53 7.08 -12.04
C VAL A 146 3.01 8.47 -11.59
N ALA A 147 2.15 9.48 -11.69
CA ALA A 147 2.49 10.86 -11.36
C ALA A 147 2.59 11.09 -9.83
N VAL A 148 1.70 10.46 -9.06
CA VAL A 148 1.57 10.72 -7.61
C VAL A 148 2.43 9.78 -6.77
N MET A 149 2.84 8.61 -7.29
CA MET A 149 3.58 7.61 -6.51
C MET A 149 4.85 8.16 -5.84
N PRO A 150 5.71 8.97 -6.51
CA PRO A 150 6.88 9.56 -5.84
C PRO A 150 6.50 10.42 -4.63
N ALA A 151 5.48 11.28 -4.78
CA ALA A 151 4.97 12.12 -3.69
C ALA A 151 4.31 11.28 -2.58
N ALA A 152 3.62 10.20 -2.93
CA ALA A 152 3.02 9.27 -1.97
C ALA A 152 4.10 8.56 -1.14
N VAL A 153 5.20 8.12 -1.75
CA VAL A 153 6.32 7.51 -1.01
C VAL A 153 6.97 8.51 -0.05
N ALA A 154 7.23 9.74 -0.52
CA ALA A 154 7.79 10.79 0.34
C ALA A 154 6.83 11.14 1.49
N GLY A 155 5.54 11.33 1.20
CA GLY A 155 4.52 11.63 2.22
C GLY A 155 4.33 10.50 3.23
N ALA A 156 4.40 9.24 2.79
CA ALA A 156 4.35 8.08 3.67
C ALA A 156 5.56 8.04 4.62
N THR A 157 6.75 8.41 4.14
CA THR A 157 7.97 8.50 4.96
C THR A 157 7.84 9.57 6.03
N MET A 158 7.32 10.75 5.67
CA MET A 158 7.06 11.82 6.64
C MET A 158 6.03 11.39 7.67
N LEU A 159 4.91 10.81 7.22
CA LEU A 159 3.86 10.31 8.13
C LEU A 159 4.40 9.22 9.06
N ALA A 160 5.22 8.29 8.59
CA ALA A 160 5.85 7.28 9.42
C ALA A 160 6.68 7.89 10.57
N ARG A 161 7.42 8.95 10.27
CA ARG A 161 8.21 9.67 11.30
C ARG A 161 7.32 10.38 12.30
N ASP A 162 6.30 11.08 11.84
CA ASP A 162 5.36 11.77 12.74
C ASP A 162 4.68 10.78 13.69
N LEU A 163 4.22 9.64 13.17
CA LEU A 163 3.60 8.57 13.98
C LEU A 163 4.56 8.00 15.02
N LEU A 164 5.87 7.92 14.75
CA LEU A 164 6.87 7.43 15.69
C LEU A 164 7.09 8.40 16.87
N HIS A 165 6.86 9.71 16.66
CA HIS A 165 6.98 10.74 17.68
C HIS A 165 5.73 10.88 18.56
N LEU A 166 4.58 10.32 18.13
CA LEU A 166 3.37 10.31 18.94
C LEU A 166 3.47 9.30 20.10
N PRO A 167 2.94 9.64 21.28
CA PRO A 167 2.86 8.69 22.39
C PRO A 167 1.98 7.48 22.01
N PRO A 168 2.21 6.32 22.66
CA PRO A 168 1.44 5.10 22.45
C PRO A 168 -0.02 5.24 22.92
#